data_34d177d3cd0accf79c2c9299eeb7e964
#
_entry.id   34d177d3cd0accf79c2c9299eeb7e964
#
_cell.length_a   1.000
_cell.length_b   1.000
_cell.length_c   1.000
_cell.angle_alpha   90.00
_cell.angle_beta   90.00
_cell.angle_gamma   90.00
#
_symmetry.space_group_name_H-M   'P 1'
#
loop_
_entity.id
_entity.type
_entity.pdbx_description
1 polymer ?
#
loop_
_entity_poly.entity_id
_entity_poly.type
_entity_poly.pdbx_seq_one_letter_code
_entity_poly.pdbx_strand_id
1 'polypeptide(L)'
;MRIRTMLTIAAIGSVTLTGVTVAPSMAADEPGAGPGIVTDVLTPEEEAKVHASVDPADKVDMYYKGEKVDPASDWNGADICVEVSEDGTMQCFDSDTEANKFLAAHAPTAEARSGAKLALAAKPAATQNVTMVAPKDAAIQRYQDCPSSYVCLWQNANYSGRRLQWPTYDTARTRHLDQYSPSFRDKASSAFINRPQRGVELYDFRSGLPDPHLFLGAGYSLYSNFTNIDYTYGGSWNDKADAIKF
;
A
#
# COMPACT_ATOMS: atom_id res chain seq x y z
N MET A 1 -68.29 20.75 -37.07
CA MET A 1 -67.78 21.77 -38.00
C MET A 1 -66.40 21.36 -38.44
N ARG A 2 -66.27 21.12 -39.75
CA ARG A 2 -65.05 20.67 -40.45
C ARG A 2 -64.05 21.80 -40.57
N ILE A 3 -62.71 21.52 -40.57
CA ILE A 3 -61.65 22.15 -41.39
C ILE A 3 -60.37 21.39 -40.99
N ARG A 4 -59.86 20.54 -41.80
CA ARG A 4 -58.93 20.55 -42.95
C ARG A 4 -57.47 20.92 -42.55
N THR A 5 -56.69 19.92 -42.54
CA THR A 5 -55.34 19.63 -43.08
C THR A 5 -54.60 20.78 -43.75
N MET A 6 -53.36 21.02 -43.37
CA MET A 6 -52.27 21.33 -44.31
C MET A 6 -50.97 20.68 -43.87
N LEU A 7 -50.46 19.87 -44.77
CA LEU A 7 -49.15 19.22 -44.75
C LEU A 7 -48.13 20.26 -45.28
N THR A 8 -47.03 20.43 -44.59
CA THR A 8 -45.85 21.08 -45.15
C THR A 8 -44.63 20.20 -44.95
N ILE A 9 -44.10 19.70 -46.06
CA ILE A 9 -42.88 18.93 -46.20
C ILE A 9 -41.73 19.95 -46.25
N ALA A 10 -40.76 19.80 -45.38
CA ALA A 10 -39.49 20.54 -45.46
C ALA A 10 -38.32 19.53 -45.39
N ALA A 11 -37.42 19.73 -46.32
CA ALA A 11 -36.38 18.86 -46.79
C ALA A 11 -35.33 18.46 -45.75
N ILE A 12 -34.87 17.24 -45.92
CA ILE A 12 -33.82 16.59 -45.21
C ILE A 12 -32.46 17.08 -45.71
N GLY A 13 -31.72 17.77 -44.84
CA GLY A 13 -30.30 18.02 -45.06
C GLY A 13 -29.49 16.98 -44.27
N SER A 14 -28.95 16.00 -44.98
CA SER A 14 -28.04 15.02 -44.38
C SER A 14 -26.67 15.65 -44.15
N VAL A 15 -26.34 15.97 -42.91
CA VAL A 15 -24.97 16.27 -42.49
C VAL A 15 -24.30 15.00 -42.07
N THR A 16 -23.43 14.46 -42.93
CA THR A 16 -22.52 13.36 -42.55
C THR A 16 -21.43 13.91 -41.63
N LEU A 17 -21.62 13.78 -40.35
CA LEU A 17 -20.49 13.87 -39.39
C LEU A 17 -19.63 12.64 -39.55
N THR A 18 -18.46 12.81 -40.17
CA THR A 18 -17.35 11.85 -40.03
C THR A 18 -16.83 11.91 -38.59
N GLY A 19 -17.37 11.05 -37.76
CA GLY A 19 -16.85 10.84 -36.41
C GLY A 19 -15.45 10.25 -36.50
N VAL A 20 -14.45 11.05 -36.18
CA VAL A 20 -13.12 10.55 -35.86
C VAL A 20 -13.27 9.84 -34.50
N THR A 21 -13.40 8.53 -34.53
CA THR A 21 -13.25 7.69 -33.31
C THR A 21 -11.80 7.75 -32.92
N VAL A 22 -11.45 8.62 -31.98
CA VAL A 22 -10.21 8.51 -31.23
C VAL A 22 -10.38 7.24 -30.37
N ALA A 23 -9.80 6.13 -30.83
CA ALA A 23 -9.65 4.96 -29.98
C ALA A 23 -8.84 5.37 -28.75
N PRO A 24 -9.27 5.02 -27.53
CA PRO A 24 -8.42 5.20 -26.37
C PRO A 24 -7.14 4.38 -26.64
N SER A 25 -6.03 5.07 -26.67
CA SER A 25 -4.70 4.44 -26.69
C SER A 25 -4.62 3.63 -25.40
N MET A 26 -4.81 2.32 -25.49
CA MET A 26 -4.42 1.44 -24.41
C MET A 26 -2.90 1.52 -24.38
N ALA A 27 -2.37 2.21 -23.38
CA ALA A 27 -0.97 2.14 -23.03
C ALA A 27 -0.64 0.64 -22.86
N ALA A 28 0.29 0.15 -23.65
CA ALA A 28 0.78 -1.22 -23.49
C ALA A 28 1.35 -1.31 -22.08
N ASP A 29 0.85 -2.27 -21.29
CA ASP A 29 1.41 -2.64 -20.00
C ASP A 29 2.90 -2.93 -20.19
N GLU A 30 3.75 -2.06 -19.66
CA GLU A 30 5.16 -2.39 -19.53
C GLU A 30 5.30 -3.57 -18.55
N PRO A 31 6.12 -4.58 -18.88
CA PRO A 31 6.29 -5.73 -18.01
C PRO A 31 7.05 -5.32 -16.75
N GLY A 32 6.34 -5.08 -15.66
CA GLY A 32 6.92 -4.73 -14.35
C GLY A 32 6.05 -3.85 -13.47
N ALA A 33 5.10 -3.12 -14.00
CA ALA A 33 4.14 -2.37 -13.21
C ALA A 33 3.04 -3.29 -12.69
N GLY A 34 2.96 -3.48 -11.37
CA GLY A 34 1.80 -4.12 -10.74
C GLY A 34 0.53 -3.31 -11.04
N PRO A 35 -0.66 -3.94 -10.95
CA PRO A 35 -1.90 -3.26 -11.28
C PRO A 35 -2.10 -2.02 -10.40
N GLY A 36 -2.26 -0.85 -11.03
CA GLY A 36 -2.62 0.39 -10.34
C GLY A 36 -1.47 1.15 -9.70
N ILE A 37 -0.26 1.11 -10.27
CA ILE A 37 0.82 2.03 -9.88
C ILE A 37 0.60 3.38 -10.58
N VAL A 38 0.64 4.47 -9.79
CA VAL A 38 0.69 5.85 -10.30
C VAL A 38 1.79 6.59 -9.55
N THR A 39 2.68 7.23 -10.28
CA THR A 39 3.73 8.09 -9.74
C THR A 39 3.56 9.49 -10.29
N ASP A 40 3.55 10.50 -9.41
CA ASP A 40 3.42 11.90 -9.78
C ASP A 40 4.05 12.78 -8.69
N VAL A 41 3.92 14.08 -8.81
CA VAL A 41 4.27 15.05 -7.78
C VAL A 41 3.02 15.75 -7.26
N LEU A 42 3.02 16.08 -5.98
CA LEU A 42 1.92 16.82 -5.37
C LEU A 42 1.90 18.26 -5.87
N THR A 43 0.71 18.83 -6.02
CA THR A 43 0.54 20.25 -6.12
C THR A 43 0.83 20.92 -4.76
N PRO A 44 1.17 22.22 -4.71
CA PRO A 44 1.40 22.92 -3.43
C PRO A 44 0.22 22.83 -2.45
N GLU A 45 -1.01 22.76 -2.96
CA GLU A 45 -2.20 22.62 -2.13
C GLU A 45 -2.33 21.20 -1.53
N GLU A 46 -1.95 20.18 -2.29
CA GLU A 46 -1.93 18.79 -1.83
C GLU A 46 -0.81 18.58 -0.82
N GLU A 47 0.39 19.11 -1.09
CA GLU A 47 1.51 19.10 -0.13
C GLU A 47 1.07 19.68 1.23
N ALA A 48 0.48 20.89 1.20
CA ALA A 48 0.02 21.53 2.42
C ALA A 48 -0.99 20.66 3.19
N LYS A 49 -1.89 19.96 2.49
CA LYS A 49 -2.85 19.03 3.12
C LYS A 49 -2.17 17.80 3.70
N VAL A 50 -1.21 17.22 2.97
CA VAL A 50 -0.48 16.03 3.44
C VAL A 50 0.34 16.39 4.66
N HIS A 51 1.13 17.46 4.61
CA HIS A 51 1.93 17.93 5.75
C HIS A 51 1.08 18.30 6.97
N ALA A 52 -0.11 18.91 6.77
CA ALA A 52 -1.03 19.23 7.86
C ALA A 52 -1.71 17.98 8.46
N SER A 53 -1.78 16.88 7.72
CA SER A 53 -2.39 15.63 8.19
C SER A 53 -1.46 14.79 9.07
N VAL A 54 -0.23 15.20 9.18
CA VAL A 54 0.82 14.47 9.89
C VAL A 54 1.38 15.34 11.00
N ASP A 55 1.33 14.84 12.22
CA ASP A 55 2.06 15.46 13.32
C ASP A 55 3.48 14.87 13.39
N PRO A 56 4.52 15.64 13.02
CA PRO A 56 5.89 15.15 13.01
C PRO A 56 6.47 14.96 14.43
N ALA A 57 5.81 15.49 15.44
CA ALA A 57 6.34 15.51 16.82
C ALA A 57 6.06 14.21 17.57
N ASP A 58 4.99 13.50 17.24
CA ASP A 58 4.55 12.35 18.02
C ASP A 58 5.14 11.04 17.49
N LYS A 59 6.06 10.47 18.27
CA LYS A 59 6.50 9.09 18.06
C LYS A 59 5.36 8.15 18.42
N VAL A 60 5.11 7.15 17.58
CA VAL A 60 4.17 6.08 17.91
C VAL A 60 4.71 5.23 19.05
N ASP A 61 3.84 4.84 19.96
CA ASP A 61 4.18 3.91 21.01
C ASP A 61 4.32 2.51 20.43
N MET A 62 5.52 1.97 20.57
CA MET A 62 5.86 0.61 20.12
C MET A 62 6.21 -0.25 21.31
N TYR A 63 5.66 -1.46 21.36
CA TYR A 63 5.90 -2.40 22.45
C TYR A 63 6.39 -3.74 21.91
N TYR A 64 7.40 -4.29 22.56
CA TYR A 64 7.93 -5.61 22.27
C TYR A 64 8.09 -6.41 23.57
N LYS A 65 7.48 -7.59 23.62
CA LYS A 65 7.46 -8.44 24.84
C LYS A 65 6.97 -7.70 26.11
N GLY A 66 6.04 -6.75 25.93
CA GLY A 66 5.47 -5.97 27.02
C GLY A 66 6.27 -4.74 27.44
N GLU A 67 7.44 -4.51 26.85
CA GLU A 67 8.29 -3.35 27.12
C GLU A 67 8.19 -2.36 25.96
N LYS A 68 8.28 -1.05 26.27
CA LYS A 68 8.33 -0.01 25.26
C LYS A 68 9.65 -0.10 24.51
N VAL A 69 9.58 -0.09 23.18
CA VAL A 69 10.77 -0.13 22.30
C VAL A 69 11.60 1.11 22.52
N ASP A 70 12.90 0.93 22.79
CA ASP A 70 13.86 2.02 22.90
C ASP A 70 14.13 2.63 21.50
N PRO A 71 13.93 3.95 21.29
CA PRO A 71 14.24 4.61 20.03
C PRO A 71 15.69 4.44 19.54
N ALA A 72 16.62 4.16 20.43
CA ALA A 72 18.04 3.94 20.12
C ALA A 72 18.34 2.51 19.67
N SER A 73 17.40 1.58 19.85
CA SER A 73 17.58 0.17 19.51
C SER A 73 16.94 -0.18 18.15
N ASP A 74 17.33 -1.31 17.60
CA ASP A 74 16.77 -1.82 16.35
C ASP A 74 15.52 -2.69 16.63
N TRP A 75 14.39 -2.06 17.00
CA TRP A 75 13.14 -2.69 17.43
C TRP A 75 13.31 -3.72 18.56
N ASN A 76 14.35 -3.60 19.36
CA ASN A 76 14.76 -4.57 20.37
C ASN A 76 14.96 -6.00 19.83
N GLY A 77 15.17 -6.15 18.51
CA GLY A 77 15.28 -7.43 17.82
C GLY A 77 13.99 -7.98 17.24
N ALA A 78 12.87 -7.25 17.34
CA ALA A 78 11.64 -7.65 16.67
C ALA A 78 11.73 -7.47 15.14
N ASP A 79 11.08 -8.38 14.41
CA ASP A 79 11.03 -8.36 12.96
C ASP A 79 9.75 -7.70 12.40
N ILE A 80 8.66 -7.73 13.16
CA ILE A 80 7.32 -7.34 12.69
C ILE A 80 6.67 -6.46 13.73
N CYS A 81 6.20 -5.27 13.31
CA CYS A 81 5.36 -4.43 14.16
C CYS A 81 4.02 -4.19 13.48
N VAL A 82 2.95 -4.40 14.23
CA VAL A 82 1.57 -4.28 13.76
C VAL A 82 0.84 -3.19 14.53
N GLU A 83 0.10 -2.34 13.83
CA GLU A 83 -0.76 -1.35 14.48
C GLU A 83 -1.96 -2.04 15.12
N VAL A 84 -2.20 -1.77 16.40
CA VAL A 84 -3.23 -2.42 17.22
C VAL A 84 -4.34 -1.48 17.66
N SER A 85 -4.18 -0.19 17.44
CA SER A 85 -5.18 0.83 17.76
C SER A 85 -5.10 2.02 16.79
N GLU A 86 -6.18 2.80 16.70
CA GLU A 86 -6.29 3.93 15.77
C GLU A 86 -5.36 5.09 16.11
N ASP A 87 -4.89 5.20 17.35
CA ASP A 87 -3.90 6.18 17.76
C ASP A 87 -2.48 5.89 17.23
N GLY A 88 -2.28 4.73 16.59
CA GLY A 88 -1.02 4.34 16.00
C GLY A 88 -0.17 3.41 16.87
N THR A 89 -0.63 3.06 18.08
CA THR A 89 0.11 2.12 18.95
C THR A 89 0.45 0.84 18.21
N MET A 90 1.72 0.41 18.29
CA MET A 90 2.25 -0.78 17.64
C MET A 90 2.58 -1.87 18.65
N GLN A 91 2.30 -3.10 18.30
CA GLN A 91 2.80 -4.29 18.99
C GLN A 91 3.78 -5.03 18.07
N CYS A 92 4.97 -5.33 18.59
CA CYS A 92 6.06 -5.97 17.84
C CYS A 92 6.29 -7.43 18.26
N PHE A 93 6.77 -8.24 17.31
CA PHE A 93 6.89 -9.70 17.43
C PHE A 93 8.15 -10.22 16.72
N ASP A 94 8.61 -11.40 17.14
CA ASP A 94 9.73 -12.10 16.52
C ASP A 94 9.35 -12.83 15.23
N SER A 95 8.06 -13.11 15.03
CA SER A 95 7.61 -13.92 13.88
C SER A 95 6.20 -13.58 13.41
N ASP A 96 5.95 -13.86 12.12
CA ASP A 96 4.63 -13.75 11.50
C ASP A 96 3.56 -14.56 12.24
N THR A 97 3.93 -15.75 12.71
CA THR A 97 3.01 -16.61 13.46
C THR A 97 2.58 -16.00 14.78
N GLU A 98 3.50 -15.36 15.51
CA GLU A 98 3.17 -14.67 16.77
C GLU A 98 2.31 -13.44 16.52
N ALA A 99 2.69 -12.62 15.52
CA ALA A 99 1.90 -11.47 15.11
C ALA A 99 0.47 -11.87 14.72
N ASN A 100 0.31 -12.89 13.88
CA ASN A 100 -1.01 -13.33 13.43
C ASN A 100 -1.83 -14.00 14.54
N LYS A 101 -1.21 -14.71 15.49
CA LYS A 101 -1.90 -15.22 16.70
C LYS A 101 -2.45 -14.08 17.54
N PHE A 102 -1.65 -13.06 17.78
CA PHE A 102 -2.07 -11.89 18.52
C PHE A 102 -3.23 -11.18 17.80
N LEU A 103 -3.09 -10.91 16.51
CA LEU A 103 -4.11 -10.23 15.71
C LEU A 103 -5.42 -11.01 15.59
N ALA A 104 -5.36 -12.34 15.54
CA ALA A 104 -6.57 -13.19 15.53
C ALA A 104 -7.45 -13.02 16.78
N ALA A 105 -6.85 -12.57 17.88
CA ALA A 105 -7.54 -12.32 19.15
C ALA A 105 -7.82 -10.82 19.38
N HIS A 106 -6.89 -9.93 19.02
CA HIS A 106 -6.84 -8.55 19.49
C HIS A 106 -6.91 -7.48 18.39
N ALA A 107 -6.93 -7.86 17.09
CA ALA A 107 -7.01 -6.86 16.03
C ALA A 107 -8.28 -5.99 16.19
N PRO A 108 -8.22 -4.70 15.84
CA PRO A 108 -9.28 -3.73 16.17
C PRO A 108 -10.60 -4.03 15.48
N THR A 109 -10.60 -4.56 14.27
CA THR A 109 -11.82 -4.87 13.52
C THR A 109 -12.07 -6.38 13.41
N ALA A 110 -13.32 -6.77 13.19
CA ALA A 110 -13.70 -8.18 12.99
C ALA A 110 -13.05 -8.76 11.73
N GLU A 111 -12.99 -7.96 10.66
CA GLU A 111 -12.37 -8.31 9.39
C GLU A 111 -10.87 -8.58 9.57
N ALA A 112 -10.17 -7.70 10.30
CA ALA A 112 -8.75 -7.85 10.60
C ALA A 112 -8.48 -9.12 11.43
N ARG A 113 -9.31 -9.42 12.44
CA ARG A 113 -9.22 -10.68 13.22
C ARG A 113 -9.47 -11.90 12.34
N SER A 114 -10.44 -11.83 11.44
CA SER A 114 -10.75 -12.91 10.50
C SER A 114 -9.59 -13.14 9.53
N GLY A 115 -9.02 -12.07 8.98
CA GLY A 115 -7.84 -12.13 8.10
C GLY A 115 -6.65 -12.80 8.79
N ALA A 116 -6.36 -12.45 10.03
CA ALA A 116 -5.28 -13.06 10.81
C ALA A 116 -5.53 -14.57 11.08
N LYS A 117 -6.77 -14.98 11.35
CA LYS A 117 -7.14 -16.39 11.48
C LYS A 117 -6.92 -17.17 10.18
N LEU A 118 -7.26 -16.56 9.05
CA LEU A 118 -7.03 -17.18 7.73
C LEU A 118 -5.54 -17.32 7.44
N ALA A 119 -4.73 -16.31 7.74
CA ALA A 119 -3.28 -16.37 7.58
C ALA A 119 -2.65 -17.50 8.45
N LEU A 120 -3.14 -17.70 9.66
CA LEU A 120 -2.70 -18.82 10.52
C LEU A 120 -3.14 -20.20 9.99
N ALA A 121 -4.31 -20.26 9.34
CA ALA A 121 -4.85 -21.50 8.77
C ALA A 121 -4.21 -21.84 7.42
N ALA A 122 -3.69 -20.85 6.71
CA ALA A 122 -2.91 -21.05 5.50
C ALA A 122 -1.63 -21.81 5.88
N LYS A 123 -1.66 -23.15 5.76
CA LYS A 123 -0.44 -23.95 5.91
C LYS A 123 0.60 -23.40 4.94
N PRO A 124 1.86 -23.23 5.38
CA PRO A 124 2.95 -23.09 4.43
C PRO A 124 2.78 -24.22 3.42
N ALA A 125 2.73 -23.89 2.13
CA ALA A 125 2.56 -24.88 1.08
C ALA A 125 3.62 -25.96 1.35
N ALA A 126 3.15 -27.11 1.85
CA ALA A 126 4.02 -28.24 2.12
C ALA A 126 4.77 -28.49 0.83
N THR A 127 6.06 -28.39 0.89
CA THR A 127 7.03 -28.71 -0.14
C THR A 127 6.49 -29.86 -0.98
N GLN A 128 5.84 -29.53 -2.08
CA GLN A 128 5.69 -30.51 -3.14
C GLN A 128 7.13 -30.79 -3.59
N ASN A 129 7.53 -32.04 -3.57
CA ASN A 129 8.83 -32.55 -3.95
C ASN A 129 9.20 -32.07 -5.37
N VAL A 130 9.57 -30.83 -5.49
CA VAL A 130 10.30 -30.30 -6.62
C VAL A 130 11.72 -30.21 -6.11
N THR A 131 12.59 -31.11 -6.60
CA THR A 131 14.03 -31.03 -6.45
C THR A 131 14.49 -29.78 -7.19
N MET A 132 14.19 -28.62 -6.64
CA MET A 132 14.81 -27.37 -7.02
C MET A 132 15.93 -27.14 -6.01
N VAL A 133 17.14 -27.01 -6.53
CA VAL A 133 18.27 -26.42 -5.83
C VAL A 133 17.73 -25.14 -5.20
N ALA A 134 17.58 -25.13 -3.89
CA ALA A 134 17.02 -24.03 -3.15
C ALA A 134 17.82 -22.77 -3.48
N PRO A 135 17.20 -21.76 -4.12
CA PRO A 135 17.66 -20.41 -3.94
C PRO A 135 17.49 -20.09 -2.46
N LYS A 136 18.31 -19.25 -1.90
CA LYS A 136 18.24 -18.74 -0.52
C LYS A 136 16.96 -17.92 -0.22
N ASP A 137 15.84 -18.24 -0.85
CA ASP A 137 14.63 -17.43 -0.92
C ASP A 137 13.50 -18.04 -0.10
N ALA A 138 13.74 -18.22 1.20
CA ALA A 138 12.66 -18.25 2.19
C ALA A 138 11.83 -16.93 2.16
N ALA A 139 12.27 -15.94 1.42
CA ALA A 139 11.65 -14.62 1.28
C ALA A 139 10.35 -14.61 0.44
N ILE A 140 10.18 -15.52 -0.51
CA ILE A 140 9.06 -15.46 -1.48
C ILE A 140 7.69 -15.79 -0.86
N GLN A 141 7.66 -16.37 0.34
CA GLN A 141 6.39 -16.72 0.99
C GLN A 141 5.94 -15.72 2.06
N ARG A 142 6.75 -14.74 2.45
CA ARG A 142 6.40 -13.83 3.56
C ARG A 142 5.26 -12.86 3.26
N TYR A 143 4.90 -12.59 2.00
CA TYR A 143 3.70 -11.79 1.72
C TYR A 143 2.41 -12.50 2.16
N GLN A 144 2.36 -13.84 2.14
CA GLN A 144 1.20 -14.63 2.57
C GLN A 144 0.93 -14.50 4.08
N ASP A 145 1.94 -14.11 4.85
CA ASP A 145 1.82 -13.87 6.29
C ASP A 145 1.23 -12.48 6.60
N CYS A 146 1.09 -11.60 5.60
CA CYS A 146 0.33 -10.37 5.71
C CYS A 146 -1.17 -10.69 5.67
N PRO A 147 -1.93 -10.53 6.76
CA PRO A 147 -3.32 -10.96 6.81
C PRO A 147 -4.21 -10.20 5.81
N SER A 148 -5.32 -10.80 5.39
CA SER A 148 -6.36 -10.08 4.67
C SER A 148 -6.87 -8.89 5.49
N SER A 149 -7.22 -7.80 4.82
CA SER A 149 -7.59 -6.50 5.40
C SER A 149 -6.42 -5.70 5.98
N TYR A 150 -5.18 -6.06 5.62
CA TYR A 150 -3.99 -5.31 6.04
C TYR A 150 -3.20 -4.75 4.85
N VAL A 151 -2.42 -3.74 5.15
CA VAL A 151 -1.31 -3.26 4.33
C VAL A 151 -0.02 -3.62 5.04
N CYS A 152 0.91 -4.24 4.33
CA CYS A 152 2.22 -4.59 4.84
C CYS A 152 3.31 -3.93 4.00
N LEU A 153 4.28 -3.33 4.67
CA LEU A 153 5.42 -2.65 4.07
C LEU A 153 6.70 -3.24 4.63
N TRP A 154 7.60 -3.70 3.75
CA TRP A 154 8.85 -4.35 4.15
C TRP A 154 10.05 -3.48 3.83
N GLN A 155 11.07 -3.63 4.68
CA GLN A 155 12.33 -2.91 4.55
C GLN A 155 13.11 -3.33 3.30
N ASN A 156 13.07 -4.58 2.90
CA ASN A 156 13.81 -5.10 1.77
C ASN A 156 12.88 -5.58 0.66
N ALA A 157 13.42 -5.68 -0.55
CA ALA A 157 12.75 -6.31 -1.67
C ALA A 157 12.35 -7.77 -1.36
N ASN A 158 11.40 -8.30 -2.14
CA ASN A 158 10.89 -9.66 -2.01
C ASN A 158 10.30 -9.96 -0.63
N TYR A 159 9.62 -8.97 -0.04
CA TYR A 159 8.88 -9.13 1.23
C TYR A 159 9.76 -9.61 2.39
N SER A 160 10.97 -9.06 2.50
CA SER A 160 11.95 -9.47 3.50
C SER A 160 12.41 -8.32 4.39
N GLY A 161 13.16 -8.64 5.45
CA GLY A 161 13.56 -7.67 6.46
C GLY A 161 12.40 -7.32 7.40
N ARG A 162 12.53 -6.22 8.12
CA ARG A 162 11.52 -5.72 9.06
C ARG A 162 10.24 -5.34 8.34
N ARG A 163 9.10 -5.54 8.99
CA ARG A 163 7.78 -5.24 8.46
C ARG A 163 6.98 -4.33 9.38
N LEU A 164 6.43 -3.27 8.81
CA LEU A 164 5.30 -2.55 9.38
C LEU A 164 3.99 -3.03 8.78
N GLN A 165 2.93 -3.05 9.58
CA GLN A 165 1.64 -3.59 9.18
C GLN A 165 0.50 -2.81 9.82
N TRP A 166 -0.48 -2.42 9.00
CA TRP A 166 -1.64 -1.63 9.42
C TRP A 166 -2.94 -2.29 9.00
N PRO A 167 -3.93 -2.34 9.89
CA PRO A 167 -5.27 -2.80 9.53
C PRO A 167 -6.02 -1.75 8.71
N THR A 168 -7.05 -2.17 8.00
CA THR A 168 -8.00 -1.25 7.37
C THR A 168 -8.91 -0.64 8.42
N TYR A 169 -8.98 0.69 8.44
CA TYR A 169 -9.98 1.46 9.16
C TYR A 169 -10.85 2.24 8.16
N ASP A 170 -12.01 2.72 8.61
CA ASP A 170 -12.93 3.46 7.75
C ASP A 170 -12.45 4.90 7.44
N THR A 171 -11.59 5.46 8.29
CA THR A 171 -11.05 6.81 8.15
C THR A 171 -9.71 6.82 7.43
N ALA A 172 -9.54 7.78 6.52
CA ALA A 172 -8.25 8.04 5.90
C ALA A 172 -7.26 8.58 6.95
N ARG A 173 -6.02 8.06 6.93
CA ARG A 173 -4.96 8.42 7.87
C ARG A 173 -3.63 8.52 7.14
N THR A 174 -2.78 9.41 7.61
CA THR A 174 -1.39 9.50 7.17
C THR A 174 -0.48 9.19 8.36
N ARG A 175 0.54 8.36 8.14
CA ARG A 175 1.56 8.02 9.11
C ARG A 175 2.93 8.39 8.57
N HIS A 176 3.68 9.18 9.31
CA HIS A 176 5.10 9.37 9.07
C HIS A 176 5.87 8.10 9.43
N LEU A 177 6.75 7.68 8.54
CA LEU A 177 7.55 6.48 8.77
C LEU A 177 8.72 6.72 9.74
N ASP A 178 9.05 7.98 10.04
CA ASP A 178 10.01 8.34 11.08
C ASP A 178 9.41 8.38 12.50
N GLN A 179 8.06 8.28 12.63
CA GLN A 179 7.40 8.11 13.92
C GLN A 179 7.68 6.75 14.56
N TYR A 180 8.04 5.75 13.77
CA TYR A 180 8.40 4.41 14.23
C TYR A 180 9.86 4.39 14.70
N SER A 181 10.13 3.73 15.81
CA SER A 181 11.47 3.70 16.44
C SER A 181 12.11 2.31 16.29
N PRO A 182 13.30 2.20 15.69
CA PRO A 182 14.00 3.21 14.93
C PRO A 182 13.25 3.56 13.64
N SER A 183 13.53 4.73 13.08
CA SER A 183 12.85 5.24 11.88
C SER A 183 12.75 4.21 10.77
N PHE A 184 11.55 4.12 10.19
CA PHE A 184 11.31 3.34 8.98
C PHE A 184 11.30 4.22 7.71
N ARG A 185 11.49 5.54 7.89
CA ARG A 185 11.68 6.49 6.80
C ARG A 185 12.84 6.05 5.92
N ASP A 186 12.70 6.20 4.60
CA ASP A 186 13.71 5.81 3.61
C ASP A 186 14.16 4.33 3.74
N LYS A 187 13.23 3.42 4.06
CA LYS A 187 13.54 1.99 4.25
C LYS A 187 12.67 1.05 3.43
N ALA A 188 11.54 1.53 2.90
CA ALA A 188 10.59 0.66 2.23
C ALA A 188 11.08 0.22 0.85
N SER A 189 11.05 -1.09 0.60
CA SER A 189 11.50 -1.69 -0.67
C SER A 189 10.49 -2.65 -1.29
N SER A 190 9.45 -3.07 -0.55
CA SER A 190 8.35 -3.88 -1.06
C SER A 190 7.08 -3.70 -0.25
N ALA A 191 5.93 -3.97 -0.85
CA ALA A 191 4.62 -3.85 -0.20
C ALA A 191 3.64 -4.93 -0.66
N PHE A 192 2.69 -5.25 0.21
CA PHE A 192 1.49 -5.99 -0.14
C PHE A 192 0.25 -5.24 0.37
N ILE A 193 -0.63 -4.88 -0.57
CA ILE A 193 -1.90 -4.23 -0.30
C ILE A 193 -2.96 -5.33 -0.24
N ASN A 194 -3.04 -6.02 0.91
CA ASN A 194 -3.92 -7.18 1.10
C ASN A 194 -5.34 -6.77 1.53
N ARG A 195 -5.91 -5.80 0.82
CA ARG A 195 -7.27 -5.30 1.05
C ARG A 195 -7.96 -5.00 -0.29
N PRO A 196 -9.30 -5.22 -0.40
CA PRO A 196 -9.97 -5.21 -1.70
C PRO A 196 -10.29 -3.82 -2.26
N GLN A 197 -10.48 -2.79 -1.42
CA GLN A 197 -11.17 -1.58 -1.83
C GLN A 197 -10.32 -0.31 -1.85
N ARG A 198 -9.21 -0.25 -1.15
CA ARG A 198 -8.37 0.94 -1.05
C ARG A 198 -6.90 0.61 -1.29
N GLY A 199 -6.27 1.37 -2.17
CA GLY A 199 -4.82 1.45 -2.27
C GLY A 199 -4.21 2.25 -1.12
N VAL A 200 -2.93 2.53 -1.21
CA VAL A 200 -2.21 3.44 -0.32
C VAL A 200 -1.40 4.41 -1.15
N GLU A 201 -1.10 5.56 -0.57
CA GLU A 201 -0.15 6.51 -1.12
C GLU A 201 1.11 6.54 -0.24
N LEU A 202 2.26 6.43 -0.87
CA LEU A 202 3.55 6.70 -0.25
C LEU A 202 4.03 8.08 -0.69
N TYR A 203 4.64 8.83 0.21
CA TYR A 203 5.17 10.17 -0.05
C TYR A 203 6.65 10.21 0.26
N ASP A 204 7.42 10.97 -0.54
CA ASP A 204 8.80 11.36 -0.24
C ASP A 204 8.83 12.89 -0.08
N PHE A 205 9.10 13.38 1.13
CA PHE A 205 9.09 14.80 1.43
C PHE A 205 10.41 15.47 1.07
N ARG A 206 10.33 16.41 0.12
CA ARG A 206 11.50 17.08 -0.47
C ARG A 206 11.62 18.51 -0.01
N SER A 207 12.85 18.96 0.18
CA SER A 207 13.13 20.38 0.42
C SER A 207 13.38 21.09 -0.90
N GLY A 208 12.51 22.06 -1.25
CA GLY A 208 12.68 22.94 -2.41
C GLY A 208 12.30 22.33 -3.77
N LEU A 209 11.70 21.16 -3.78
CA LEU A 209 11.08 20.51 -4.94
C LEU A 209 9.68 20.02 -4.55
N PRO A 210 8.73 19.90 -5.48
CA PRO A 210 7.46 19.25 -5.20
C PRO A 210 7.63 17.83 -4.65
N ASP A 211 6.80 17.46 -3.68
CA ASP A 211 6.86 16.14 -3.06
C ASP A 211 6.34 15.06 -4.02
N PRO A 212 7.15 14.05 -4.37
CA PRO A 212 6.66 12.92 -5.15
C PRO A 212 5.76 12.02 -4.32
N HIS A 213 4.77 11.44 -4.99
CA HIS A 213 3.94 10.39 -4.40
C HIS A 213 3.86 9.17 -5.29
N LEU A 214 3.64 8.02 -4.66
CA LEU A 214 3.45 6.73 -5.28
C LEU A 214 2.14 6.14 -4.79
N PHE A 215 1.17 6.02 -5.67
CA PHE A 215 -0.06 5.27 -5.38
C PHE A 215 0.14 3.78 -5.68
N LEU A 216 -0.15 2.94 -4.70
CA LEU A 216 -0.19 1.49 -4.81
C LEU A 216 -1.63 1.02 -4.76
N GLY A 217 -2.12 0.41 -5.85
CA GLY A 217 -3.51 0.03 -6.03
C GLY A 217 -4.01 -1.01 -5.03
N ALA A 218 -5.33 -0.99 -4.82
CA ALA A 218 -6.05 -1.99 -4.05
C ALA A 218 -6.16 -3.35 -4.78
N GLY A 219 -6.81 -4.32 -4.17
CA GLY A 219 -7.19 -5.58 -4.84
C GLY A 219 -6.16 -6.69 -4.69
N TYR A 220 -5.55 -6.82 -3.54
CA TYR A 220 -4.56 -7.86 -3.26
C TYR A 220 -3.29 -7.72 -4.11
N SER A 221 -2.79 -6.48 -4.22
CA SER A 221 -1.70 -6.12 -5.10
C SER A 221 -0.34 -6.32 -4.45
N LEU A 222 0.54 -7.02 -5.17
CA LEU A 222 1.89 -7.38 -4.76
C LEU A 222 2.92 -6.48 -5.45
N TYR A 223 3.74 -5.81 -4.66
CA TYR A 223 4.83 -4.94 -5.12
C TYR A 223 6.13 -5.47 -4.53
N SER A 224 6.73 -6.45 -5.21
CA SER A 224 7.86 -7.21 -4.68
C SER A 224 9.17 -6.43 -4.62
N ASN A 225 9.31 -5.39 -5.45
CA ASN A 225 10.56 -4.66 -5.51
C ASN A 225 10.35 -3.23 -6.03
N PHE A 226 10.56 -2.26 -5.16
CA PHE A 226 10.43 -0.83 -5.50
C PHE A 226 11.57 -0.32 -6.39
N THR A 227 12.64 -1.10 -6.60
CA THR A 227 13.63 -0.75 -7.62
C THR A 227 13.08 -0.80 -9.04
N ASN A 228 11.93 -1.49 -9.24
CA ASN A 228 11.24 -1.59 -10.53
C ASN A 228 10.18 -0.52 -10.73
N ILE A 229 10.03 0.42 -9.80
CA ILE A 229 9.07 1.53 -9.88
C ILE A 229 9.88 2.81 -10.07
N ASP A 230 9.68 3.46 -11.20
CA ASP A 230 10.39 4.69 -11.52
C ASP A 230 10.04 5.81 -10.54
N TYR A 231 11.08 6.52 -10.12
CA TYR A 231 10.96 7.68 -9.26
C TYR A 231 10.99 8.97 -10.08
N THR A 232 10.12 9.90 -9.79
CA THR A 232 9.90 11.13 -10.58
C THR A 232 11.17 11.94 -10.83
N TYR A 233 12.09 11.97 -9.87
CA TYR A 233 13.37 12.69 -10.01
C TYR A 233 14.53 11.80 -10.44
N GLY A 234 14.25 10.63 -11.02
CA GLY A 234 15.22 9.67 -11.51
C GLY A 234 15.62 8.61 -10.50
N GLY A 235 15.94 7.42 -10.99
CA GLY A 235 16.15 6.23 -10.17
C GLY A 235 14.82 5.54 -9.85
N SER A 236 14.67 4.99 -8.65
CA SER A 236 13.51 4.20 -8.28
C SER A 236 12.92 4.62 -6.92
N TRP A 237 11.71 4.13 -6.60
CA TRP A 237 11.04 4.34 -5.32
C TRP A 237 11.64 3.53 -4.16
N ASN A 238 12.66 2.72 -4.42
CA ASN A 238 13.36 1.99 -3.36
C ASN A 238 13.96 2.95 -2.34
N ASP A 239 13.65 2.75 -1.08
CA ASP A 239 14.15 3.56 0.03
C ASP A 239 13.84 5.08 -0.13
N LYS A 240 12.59 5.42 -0.52
CA LYS A 240 12.15 6.80 -0.71
C LYS A 240 10.98 7.21 0.19
N ALA A 241 10.22 6.26 0.71
CA ALA A 241 9.00 6.59 1.43
C ALA A 241 9.28 7.24 2.79
N ASP A 242 8.73 8.44 2.98
CA ASP A 242 8.73 9.21 4.23
C ASP A 242 7.43 9.05 5.01
N ALA A 243 6.32 8.86 4.30
CA ALA A 243 5.01 8.69 4.88
C ALA A 243 4.15 7.72 4.07
N ILE A 244 3.13 7.17 4.72
CA ILE A 244 2.09 6.34 4.11
C ILE A 244 0.71 6.87 4.50
N LYS A 245 -0.20 6.96 3.51
CA LYS A 245 -1.60 7.34 3.67
C LYS A 245 -2.50 6.19 3.25
N PHE A 246 -3.55 5.95 4.05
CA PHE A 246 -4.50 4.84 3.92
C PHE A 246 -5.85 5.27 3.38
#